data_f86aaac2403d7ef9ac71e77f7a14af27
#
_entry.id   f86aaac2403d7ef9ac71e77f7a14af27
#
_cell.length_a   1.000
_cell.length_b   1.000
_cell.length_c   1.000
_cell.angle_alpha   90.00
_cell.angle_beta   90.00
_cell.angle_gamma   90.00
#
_symmetry.space_group_name_H-M   'P 1'
#
loop_
_entity.id
_entity.type
_entity.pdbx_description
1 polymer ?
#
loop_
_entity_poly.entity_id
_entity_poly.type
_entity_poly.pdbx_seq_one_letter_code
_entity_poly.pdbx_strand_id
1 'polypeptide(L)'
;TEKDLIANLRTKLEELNNYKFTDTEWYQFFHSAVANSNEHIVEKTRKIQDDNVQVLKRDDGSSKNISLIDKQNIHNNRLQVINQYVIGQEDGARYDNRYDVTVLVNGLPLVHIELKRRGVAIREAFNQINRYQRDSFWAGCGLYEYVQIFVISNGTNTKYYSNSTRFNAIKDANASKGKKGKTSNSFEFTSFWADANNRVIPDL
;
A
#
# COMPACT_ATOMS: atom_id res chain seq x y z
N THR A 1 -2.42 -14.61 -7.33
CA THR A 1 -1.03 -14.44 -7.82
C THR A 1 -0.77 -12.99 -8.20
N GLU A 2 0.50 -12.62 -8.42
CA GLU A 2 0.86 -11.28 -8.90
C GLU A 2 0.24 -10.98 -10.27
N LYS A 3 0.20 -11.98 -11.16
CA LYS A 3 -0.43 -11.84 -12.49
C LYS A 3 -1.92 -11.45 -12.37
N ASP A 4 -2.64 -12.06 -11.43
CA ASP A 4 -4.05 -11.76 -11.21
C ASP A 4 -4.22 -10.34 -10.66
N LEU A 5 -3.32 -9.90 -9.77
CA LEU A 5 -3.33 -8.55 -9.22
C LEU A 5 -3.09 -7.49 -10.31
N ILE A 6 -2.12 -7.73 -11.20
CA ILE A 6 -1.81 -6.84 -12.34
C ILE A 6 -2.98 -6.82 -13.34
N ALA A 7 -3.58 -7.97 -13.67
CA ALA A 7 -4.72 -8.05 -14.58
C ALA A 7 -5.95 -7.33 -14.00
N ASN A 8 -6.21 -7.49 -12.70
CA ASN A 8 -7.26 -6.77 -12.00
C ASN A 8 -7.03 -5.25 -12.02
N LEU A 9 -5.80 -4.80 -11.74
CA LEU A 9 -5.43 -3.39 -11.80
C LEU A 9 -5.70 -2.79 -13.19
N ARG A 10 -5.25 -3.46 -14.27
CA ARG A 10 -5.55 -3.05 -15.64
C ARG A 10 -7.04 -2.85 -15.85
N THR A 11 -7.83 -3.87 -15.49
CA THR A 11 -9.29 -3.83 -15.65
C THR A 11 -9.90 -2.64 -14.92
N LYS A 12 -9.48 -2.40 -13.66
CA LYS A 12 -10.03 -1.30 -12.86
C LYS A 12 -9.61 0.07 -13.34
N LEU A 13 -8.39 0.23 -13.84
CA LEU A 13 -7.96 1.49 -14.45
C LEU A 13 -8.67 1.75 -15.80
N GLU A 14 -8.92 0.71 -16.58
CA GLU A 14 -9.72 0.82 -17.82
C GLU A 14 -11.16 1.27 -17.52
N GLU A 15 -11.78 0.68 -16.49
CA GLU A 15 -13.12 1.08 -16.02
C GLU A 15 -13.14 2.54 -15.55
N LEU A 16 -12.21 2.94 -14.69
CA LEU A 16 -12.15 4.28 -14.11
C LEU A 16 -11.96 5.37 -15.19
N ASN A 17 -11.11 5.09 -16.19
CA ASN A 17 -10.73 6.08 -17.21
C ASN A 17 -11.56 5.98 -18.49
N ASN A 18 -12.52 5.07 -18.54
CA ASN A 18 -13.29 4.74 -19.76
C ASN A 18 -12.37 4.61 -20.98
N TYR A 19 -11.30 3.80 -20.82
CA TYR A 19 -10.26 3.62 -21.82
C TYR A 19 -9.76 2.17 -21.83
N LYS A 20 -9.58 1.61 -23.02
CA LYS A 20 -9.01 0.28 -23.20
C LYS A 20 -7.57 0.40 -23.66
N PHE A 21 -6.64 -0.12 -22.86
CA PHE A 21 -5.24 -0.20 -23.25
C PHE A 21 -5.04 -1.29 -24.30
N THR A 22 -4.20 -1.01 -25.30
CA THR A 22 -3.55 -2.11 -26.02
C THR A 22 -2.57 -2.84 -25.09
N ASP A 23 -2.10 -4.01 -25.47
CA ASP A 23 -1.12 -4.73 -24.64
C ASP A 23 0.22 -3.98 -24.58
N THR A 24 0.61 -3.31 -25.66
CA THR A 24 1.82 -2.48 -25.72
C THR A 24 1.69 -1.26 -24.81
N GLU A 25 0.58 -0.53 -24.92
CA GLU A 25 0.30 0.64 -24.06
C GLU A 25 0.28 0.23 -22.59
N TRP A 26 -0.40 -0.88 -22.25
CA TRP A 26 -0.43 -1.37 -20.87
C TRP A 26 0.94 -1.72 -20.35
N TYR A 27 1.73 -2.48 -21.11
CA TYR A 27 3.07 -2.86 -20.71
C TYR A 27 3.95 -1.64 -20.40
N GLN A 28 3.96 -0.67 -21.31
CA GLN A 28 4.76 0.55 -21.15
C GLN A 28 4.26 1.40 -19.97
N PHE A 29 2.94 1.62 -19.87
CA PHE A 29 2.35 2.40 -18.79
C PHE A 29 2.59 1.74 -17.43
N PHE A 30 2.38 0.45 -17.33
CA PHE A 30 2.58 -0.30 -16.09
C PHE A 30 4.01 -0.16 -15.59
N HIS A 31 5.00 -0.41 -16.42
CA HIS A 31 6.41 -0.39 -16.01
C HIS A 31 6.99 1.03 -15.85
N SER A 32 6.46 2.03 -16.54
CA SER A 32 6.97 3.41 -16.41
C SER A 32 6.25 4.23 -15.34
N ALA A 33 4.93 4.11 -15.25
CA ALA A 33 4.10 4.97 -14.40
C ALA A 33 3.62 4.29 -13.12
N VAL A 34 3.39 2.98 -13.12
CA VAL A 34 2.82 2.26 -11.97
C VAL A 34 3.89 1.49 -11.20
N ALA A 35 4.58 0.58 -11.87
CA ALA A 35 5.56 -0.34 -11.30
C ALA A 35 7.00 0.03 -11.66
N ASN A 36 7.32 1.32 -11.65
CA ASN A 36 8.67 1.80 -11.91
C ASN A 36 9.61 1.30 -10.81
N SER A 37 10.63 0.54 -11.19
CA SER A 37 11.59 -0.06 -10.26
C SER A 37 12.49 0.95 -9.52
N ASN A 38 12.57 2.19 -10.02
CA ASN A 38 13.32 3.26 -9.37
C ASN A 38 12.48 4.03 -8.34
N GLU A 39 11.20 3.69 -8.20
CA GLU A 39 10.28 4.33 -7.27
C GLU A 39 9.92 3.38 -6.12
N HIS A 40 10.06 3.91 -4.92
CA HIS A 40 9.75 3.21 -3.69
C HIS A 40 8.51 3.83 -3.01
N ILE A 41 8.26 3.43 -1.79
CA ILE A 41 7.08 3.79 -1.01
C ILE A 41 6.83 5.32 -0.94
N VAL A 42 7.88 6.14 -0.93
CA VAL A 42 7.76 7.61 -0.85
C VAL A 42 7.22 8.18 -2.15
N GLU A 43 7.80 7.77 -3.30
CA GLU A 43 7.40 8.22 -4.63
C GLU A 43 5.98 7.72 -4.96
N LYS A 44 5.69 6.46 -4.65
CA LYS A 44 4.36 5.87 -4.84
C LYS A 44 3.30 6.52 -3.94
N THR A 45 3.69 6.92 -2.72
CA THR A 45 2.80 7.71 -1.85
C THR A 45 2.47 9.06 -2.46
N ARG A 46 3.44 9.77 -3.00
CA ARG A 46 3.22 11.05 -3.70
C ARG A 46 2.32 10.88 -4.91
N LYS A 47 2.49 9.82 -5.70
CA LYS A 47 1.59 9.52 -6.82
C LYS A 47 0.13 9.41 -6.37
N ILE A 48 -0.14 8.79 -5.24
CA ILE A 48 -1.51 8.67 -4.74
C ILE A 48 -2.01 9.99 -4.16
N GLN A 49 -1.17 10.69 -3.40
CA GLN A 49 -1.58 11.88 -2.64
C GLN A 49 -1.54 13.17 -3.46
N ASP A 50 -0.56 13.33 -4.32
CA ASP A 50 -0.30 14.60 -4.99
C ASP A 50 -0.51 14.51 -6.51
N ASP A 51 -0.07 13.42 -7.15
CA ASP A 51 0.01 13.26 -8.60
C ASP A 51 -0.69 11.96 -9.07
N ASN A 52 -1.99 11.88 -8.78
CA ASN A 52 -2.78 10.68 -9.08
C ASN A 52 -3.16 10.52 -10.56
N VAL A 53 -2.79 11.47 -11.42
CA VAL A 53 -2.99 11.42 -12.87
C VAL A 53 -1.65 11.21 -13.56
N GLN A 54 -1.50 10.11 -14.26
CA GLN A 54 -0.28 9.73 -14.95
C GLN A 54 -0.46 9.81 -16.47
N VAL A 55 0.61 10.12 -17.19
CA VAL A 55 0.56 10.27 -18.65
C VAL A 55 0.85 8.94 -19.33
N LEU A 56 -0.11 8.47 -20.12
CA LEU A 56 0.05 7.37 -21.07
C LEU A 56 0.55 7.92 -22.41
N LYS A 57 1.59 7.35 -22.97
CA LYS A 57 1.95 7.51 -24.40
C LYS A 57 1.22 6.43 -25.19
N ARG A 58 0.39 6.85 -26.14
CA ARG A 58 -0.41 5.93 -26.95
C ARG A 58 0.37 5.41 -28.15
N ASP A 59 -0.08 4.28 -28.69
CA ASP A 59 0.53 3.65 -29.87
C ASP A 59 0.51 4.58 -31.10
N ASP A 60 -0.44 5.50 -31.18
CA ASP A 60 -0.54 6.51 -32.25
C ASP A 60 0.36 7.75 -32.04
N GLY A 61 1.18 7.76 -30.99
CA GLY A 61 2.08 8.86 -30.63
C GLY A 61 1.41 9.98 -29.82
N SER A 62 0.11 9.97 -29.64
CA SER A 62 -0.61 10.92 -28.80
C SER A 62 -0.42 10.59 -27.31
N SER A 63 -0.84 11.49 -26.44
CA SER A 63 -0.83 11.27 -24.98
C SER A 63 -2.23 11.28 -24.39
N LYS A 64 -2.44 10.49 -23.35
CA LYS A 64 -3.69 10.47 -22.57
C LYS A 64 -3.38 10.48 -21.08
N ASN A 65 -4.16 11.27 -20.34
CA ASN A 65 -4.11 11.26 -18.88
C ASN A 65 -4.90 10.05 -18.35
N ILE A 66 -4.27 9.30 -17.45
CA ILE A 66 -4.84 8.13 -16.79
C ILE A 66 -4.87 8.41 -15.29
N SER A 67 -6.05 8.48 -14.72
CA SER A 67 -6.24 8.61 -13.27
C SER A 67 -6.05 7.26 -12.58
N LEU A 68 -5.19 7.21 -11.58
CA LEU A 68 -5.03 6.04 -10.71
C LEU A 68 -6.16 5.98 -9.68
N ILE A 69 -6.59 7.14 -9.19
CA ILE A 69 -7.66 7.33 -8.22
C ILE A 69 -8.47 8.58 -8.61
N ASP A 70 -9.78 8.51 -8.50
CA ASP A 70 -10.65 9.69 -8.60
C ASP A 70 -10.78 10.33 -7.22
N LYS A 71 -10.13 11.46 -7.02
CA LYS A 71 -10.21 12.25 -5.78
C LYS A 71 -11.39 13.20 -5.73
N GLN A 72 -11.98 13.54 -6.87
CA GLN A 72 -13.09 14.45 -6.96
C GLN A 72 -14.41 13.75 -6.66
N ASN A 73 -14.59 12.56 -7.23
CA ASN A 73 -15.73 11.71 -6.93
C ASN A 73 -15.28 10.34 -6.45
N ILE A 74 -15.18 10.21 -5.12
CA ILE A 74 -14.70 8.99 -4.48
C ILE A 74 -15.52 7.75 -4.82
N HIS A 75 -16.81 7.92 -5.19
CA HIS A 75 -17.71 6.83 -5.55
C HIS A 75 -17.38 6.19 -6.90
N ASN A 76 -16.58 6.84 -7.73
CA ASN A 76 -16.08 6.26 -8.98
C ASN A 76 -15.00 5.19 -8.73
N ASN A 77 -14.37 5.20 -7.56
CA ASN A 77 -13.36 4.22 -7.22
C ASN A 77 -13.97 2.89 -6.82
N ARG A 78 -13.31 1.81 -7.22
CA ARG A 78 -13.71 0.43 -6.89
C ARG A 78 -12.91 -0.10 -5.72
N LEU A 79 -13.60 -0.41 -4.64
CA LEU A 79 -13.02 -1.06 -3.47
C LEU A 79 -13.12 -2.58 -3.60
N GLN A 80 -12.02 -3.26 -3.29
CA GLN A 80 -11.94 -4.72 -3.26
C GLN A 80 -11.17 -5.14 -2.02
N VAL A 81 -11.45 -6.32 -1.52
CA VAL A 81 -10.71 -6.93 -0.41
C VAL A 81 -10.14 -8.25 -0.88
N ILE A 82 -8.85 -8.44 -0.66
CA ILE A 82 -8.17 -9.72 -0.84
C ILE A 82 -7.62 -10.18 0.50
N ASN A 83 -7.59 -11.48 0.72
CA ASN A 83 -7.03 -12.09 1.91
C ASN A 83 -5.98 -13.12 1.56
N GLN A 84 -5.06 -13.31 2.49
CA GLN A 84 -4.00 -14.32 2.41
C GLN A 84 -3.20 -14.28 1.10
N TYR A 85 -2.86 -13.07 0.63
CA TYR A 85 -1.99 -12.92 -0.53
C TYR A 85 -0.60 -13.45 -0.20
N VAL A 86 -0.10 -14.33 -1.05
CA VAL A 86 1.22 -14.95 -0.89
C VAL A 86 2.19 -14.30 -1.85
N ILE A 87 3.36 -13.93 -1.36
CA ILE A 87 4.53 -13.50 -2.13
C ILE A 87 5.72 -14.30 -1.66
N GLY A 88 6.48 -14.85 -2.59
CA GLY A 88 7.55 -15.80 -2.30
C GLY A 88 8.90 -15.42 -2.89
N GLN A 89 9.87 -16.30 -2.65
CA GLN A 89 11.24 -16.12 -3.18
C GLN A 89 11.27 -16.13 -4.70
N GLU A 90 10.34 -16.82 -5.35
CA GLU A 90 10.18 -16.82 -6.81
C GLU A 90 9.73 -15.45 -7.36
N ASP A 91 9.10 -14.61 -6.53
CA ASP A 91 8.75 -13.22 -6.83
C ASP A 91 9.89 -12.25 -6.46
N GLY A 92 11.03 -12.76 -6.01
CA GLY A 92 12.18 -11.96 -5.57
C GLY A 92 12.12 -11.51 -4.11
N ALA A 93 11.12 -11.94 -3.34
CA ALA A 93 11.08 -11.67 -1.90
C ALA A 93 12.19 -12.40 -1.16
N ARG A 94 12.64 -11.83 -0.04
CA ARG A 94 13.68 -12.45 0.78
C ARG A 94 13.23 -13.76 1.43
N TYR A 95 11.93 -13.83 1.77
CA TYR A 95 11.28 -15.00 2.38
C TYR A 95 9.85 -15.09 1.87
N ASP A 96 9.27 -16.28 1.93
CA ASP A 96 7.85 -16.48 1.69
C ASP A 96 7.04 -15.78 2.78
N ASN A 97 6.14 -14.92 2.35
CA ASN A 97 5.27 -14.14 3.23
C ASN A 97 3.81 -14.30 2.78
N ARG A 98 2.92 -14.28 3.76
CA ARG A 98 1.48 -14.29 3.53
C ARG A 98 0.87 -13.10 4.23
N TYR A 99 0.29 -12.21 3.45
CA TYR A 99 -0.38 -11.01 3.94
C TYR A 99 -1.81 -11.32 4.31
N ASP A 100 -2.24 -10.93 5.51
CA ASP A 100 -3.54 -11.34 6.03
C ASP A 100 -4.69 -10.74 5.22
N VAL A 101 -4.85 -9.42 5.22
CA VAL A 101 -5.91 -8.74 4.49
C VAL A 101 -5.37 -7.49 3.82
N THR A 102 -5.78 -7.26 2.59
CA THR A 102 -5.43 -6.04 1.84
C THR A 102 -6.68 -5.44 1.20
N VAL A 103 -6.89 -4.14 1.39
CA VAL A 103 -7.91 -3.40 0.66
C VAL A 103 -7.29 -2.75 -0.56
N LEU A 104 -7.87 -3.05 -1.71
CA LEU A 104 -7.48 -2.46 -3.00
C LEU A 104 -8.44 -1.32 -3.34
N VAL A 105 -7.88 -0.25 -3.90
CA VAL A 105 -8.65 0.82 -4.54
C VAL A 105 -8.23 0.85 -6.00
N ASN A 106 -9.17 0.64 -6.90
CA ASN A 106 -8.92 0.49 -8.35
C ASN A 106 -7.82 -0.54 -8.67
N GLY A 107 -7.70 -1.58 -7.85
CA GLY A 107 -6.69 -2.63 -7.99
C GLY A 107 -5.34 -2.31 -7.32
N LEU A 108 -5.11 -1.08 -6.83
CA LEU A 108 -3.90 -0.72 -6.07
C LEU A 108 -4.05 -1.07 -4.59
N PRO A 109 -3.10 -1.77 -3.96
CA PRO A 109 -3.13 -2.09 -2.53
C PRO A 109 -2.87 -0.82 -1.71
N LEU A 110 -3.91 -0.26 -1.10
CA LEU A 110 -3.80 0.99 -0.33
C LEU A 110 -3.91 0.81 1.17
N VAL A 111 -4.56 -0.25 1.65
CA VAL A 111 -4.62 -0.56 3.07
C VAL A 111 -4.16 -1.99 3.30
N HIS A 112 -3.26 -2.18 4.23
CA HIS A 112 -2.83 -3.50 4.68
C HIS A 112 -3.22 -3.71 6.14
N ILE A 113 -3.85 -4.84 6.42
CA ILE A 113 -4.36 -5.21 7.75
C ILE A 113 -3.66 -6.50 8.18
N GLU A 114 -2.99 -6.45 9.31
CA GLU A 114 -2.33 -7.61 9.92
C GLU A 114 -3.08 -8.02 11.20
N LEU A 115 -3.41 -9.28 11.29
CA LEU A 115 -4.26 -9.83 12.34
C LEU A 115 -3.48 -10.79 13.24
N LYS A 116 -3.76 -10.73 14.52
CA LYS A 116 -3.28 -11.70 15.53
C LYS A 116 -4.45 -12.24 16.34
N ARG A 117 -4.27 -13.43 16.89
CA ARG A 117 -5.26 -14.02 17.79
C ARG A 117 -5.33 -13.22 19.09
N ARG A 118 -6.48 -13.28 19.76
CA ARG A 118 -6.64 -12.77 21.12
C ARG A 118 -5.55 -13.35 22.03
N GLY A 119 -5.04 -12.52 22.95
CA GLY A 119 -3.96 -12.87 23.86
C GLY A 119 -2.56 -12.67 23.30
N VAL A 120 -2.39 -12.48 21.98
CA VAL A 120 -1.11 -12.09 21.39
C VAL A 120 -0.95 -10.59 21.48
N ALA A 121 0.26 -10.13 21.84
CA ALA A 121 0.55 -8.70 21.89
C ALA A 121 0.38 -8.06 20.50
N ILE A 122 -0.40 -6.98 20.41
CA ILE A 122 -0.65 -6.28 19.14
C ILE A 122 0.66 -5.78 18.48
N ARG A 123 1.70 -5.58 19.27
CA ARG A 123 3.04 -5.22 18.78
C ARG A 123 3.62 -6.27 17.84
N GLU A 124 3.21 -7.52 17.94
CA GLU A 124 3.67 -8.58 17.03
C GLU A 124 3.14 -8.39 15.61
N ALA A 125 1.89 -7.92 15.45
CA ALA A 125 1.37 -7.53 14.15
C ALA A 125 2.18 -6.37 13.54
N PHE A 126 2.50 -5.37 14.36
CA PHE A 126 3.35 -4.26 13.95
C PHE A 126 4.74 -4.72 13.50
N ASN A 127 5.38 -5.58 14.27
CA ASN A 127 6.69 -6.13 13.91
C ASN A 127 6.63 -6.95 12.61
N GLN A 128 5.52 -7.62 12.35
CA GLN A 128 5.33 -8.38 11.13
C GLN A 128 5.22 -7.47 9.90
N ILE A 129 4.45 -6.38 9.97
CA ILE A 129 4.41 -5.39 8.89
C ILE A 129 5.79 -4.77 8.64
N ASN A 130 6.56 -4.45 9.69
CA ASN A 130 7.92 -3.95 9.53
C ASN A 130 8.83 -4.96 8.82
N ARG A 131 8.64 -6.26 9.09
CA ARG A 131 9.34 -7.31 8.37
C ARG A 131 8.93 -7.34 6.89
N TYR A 132 7.65 -7.28 6.57
CA TYR A 132 7.16 -7.25 5.20
C TYR A 132 7.72 -6.05 4.40
N GLN A 133 7.72 -4.87 4.98
CA GLN A 133 8.28 -3.67 4.36
C GLN A 133 9.78 -3.82 4.03
N ARG A 134 10.53 -4.52 4.88
CA ARG A 134 11.95 -4.77 4.67
C ARG A 134 12.20 -5.90 3.68
N ASP A 135 11.38 -6.92 3.68
CA ASP A 135 11.72 -8.22 3.09
C ASP A 135 10.89 -8.56 1.83
N SER A 136 9.72 -7.94 1.60
CA SER A 136 8.82 -8.38 0.54
C SER A 136 7.91 -7.35 -0.14
N PHE A 137 7.60 -6.19 0.45
CA PHE A 137 6.68 -5.23 -0.19
C PHE A 137 7.20 -4.66 -1.52
N TRP A 138 8.51 -4.62 -1.68
CA TRP A 138 9.20 -4.20 -2.90
C TRP A 138 9.34 -5.32 -3.95
N ALA A 139 9.09 -6.58 -3.55
CA ALA A 139 9.29 -7.74 -4.42
C ALA A 139 8.26 -7.79 -5.55
N GLY A 140 8.56 -8.56 -6.55
CA GLY A 140 7.77 -8.63 -7.78
C GLY A 140 7.74 -7.27 -8.47
N CYS A 141 6.55 -6.79 -8.78
CA CYS A 141 6.35 -5.46 -9.37
C CYS A 141 6.28 -4.32 -8.33
N GLY A 142 6.48 -4.60 -7.04
CA GLY A 142 6.48 -3.61 -5.96
C GLY A 142 5.14 -2.90 -5.75
N LEU A 143 4.00 -3.49 -6.11
CA LEU A 143 2.69 -2.88 -5.90
C LEU A 143 2.36 -2.66 -4.43
N TYR A 144 2.86 -3.49 -3.51
CA TYR A 144 2.63 -3.31 -2.08
C TYR A 144 3.32 -2.07 -1.49
N GLU A 145 4.21 -1.43 -2.20
CA GLU A 145 4.74 -0.12 -1.81
C GLU A 145 3.74 1.03 -1.99
N TYR A 146 2.58 0.78 -2.60
CA TYR A 146 1.46 1.73 -2.63
C TYR A 146 0.66 1.80 -1.33
N VAL A 147 0.89 0.91 -0.36
CA VAL A 147 0.13 0.89 0.90
C VAL A 147 0.29 2.21 1.65
N GLN A 148 -0.84 2.87 1.90
CA GLN A 148 -0.92 4.18 2.57
C GLN A 148 -1.25 4.05 4.05
N ILE A 149 -2.07 3.06 4.42
CA ILE A 149 -2.56 2.86 5.77
C ILE A 149 -2.27 1.42 6.20
N PHE A 150 -1.72 1.30 7.38
CA PHE A 150 -1.50 0.03 8.05
C PHE A 150 -2.45 -0.08 9.24
N VAL A 151 -3.15 -1.20 9.33
CA VAL A 151 -4.03 -1.56 10.44
C VAL A 151 -3.49 -2.82 11.10
N ILE A 152 -3.45 -2.83 12.41
CA ILE A 152 -3.03 -3.98 13.21
C ILE A 152 -4.09 -4.29 14.24
N SER A 153 -4.48 -5.55 14.36
CA SER A 153 -5.48 -5.98 15.33
C SER A 153 -5.14 -7.32 15.95
N ASN A 154 -5.55 -7.51 17.21
CA ASN A 154 -5.45 -8.78 17.90
C ASN A 154 -6.80 -9.26 18.46
N GLY A 155 -7.91 -8.72 17.91
CA GLY A 155 -9.27 -9.06 18.36
C GLY A 155 -9.64 -8.51 19.75
N THR A 156 -8.76 -7.72 20.37
CA THR A 156 -9.03 -6.97 21.62
C THR A 156 -8.78 -5.50 21.42
N ASN A 157 -7.72 -5.17 20.69
CA ASN A 157 -7.33 -3.81 20.36
C ASN A 157 -7.03 -3.72 18.87
N THR A 158 -7.40 -2.60 18.28
CA THR A 158 -7.01 -2.24 16.92
C THR A 158 -6.27 -0.92 16.94
N LYS A 159 -5.16 -0.87 16.22
CA LYS A 159 -4.38 0.35 16.00
C LYS A 159 -4.13 0.54 14.51
N TYR A 160 -3.88 1.76 14.13
CA TYR A 160 -3.54 2.11 12.76
C TYR A 160 -2.47 3.18 12.70
N TYR A 161 -1.83 3.30 11.55
CA TYR A 161 -0.90 4.38 11.26
C TYR A 161 -0.78 4.56 9.74
N SER A 162 -0.46 5.78 9.33
CA SER A 162 -0.19 6.04 7.93
C SER A 162 1.29 5.81 7.60
N ASN A 163 1.55 5.48 6.35
CA ASN A 163 2.88 5.36 5.81
C ASN A 163 3.69 6.67 5.96
N SER A 164 3.09 7.82 5.66
CA SER A 164 3.73 9.13 5.82
C SER A 164 4.05 9.46 7.27
N THR A 165 3.16 9.15 8.22
CA THR A 165 3.42 9.34 9.66
C THR A 165 4.63 8.51 10.10
N ARG A 166 4.69 7.25 9.70
CA ARG A 166 5.83 6.37 9.98
C ARG A 166 7.12 6.93 9.41
N PHE A 167 7.10 7.31 8.14
CA PHE A 167 8.27 7.85 7.44
C PHE A 167 8.79 9.12 8.13
N ASN A 168 7.93 10.09 8.45
CA ASN A 168 8.30 11.32 9.12
C ASN A 168 8.85 11.05 10.52
N ALA A 169 8.21 10.18 11.31
CA ALA A 169 8.66 9.83 12.65
C ALA A 169 10.08 9.21 12.64
N ILE A 170 10.40 8.40 11.64
CA ILE A 170 11.75 7.82 11.48
C ILE A 170 12.75 8.90 11.03
N LYS A 171 12.37 9.76 10.07
CA LYS A 171 13.21 10.84 9.58
C LYS A 171 13.60 11.82 10.69
N ASP A 172 12.63 12.27 11.47
CA ASP A 172 12.85 13.22 12.58
C ASP A 172 13.74 12.62 13.67
N ALA A 173 13.56 11.34 13.96
CA ALA A 173 14.40 10.65 14.92
C ALA A 173 15.87 10.54 14.47
N ASN A 174 16.08 10.30 13.17
CA ASN A 174 17.43 10.18 12.62
C ASN A 174 18.11 11.55 12.47
N ALA A 175 17.35 12.64 12.34
CA ALA A 175 17.87 14.00 12.28
C ALA A 175 18.35 14.52 13.66
N SER A 176 17.87 13.92 14.75
CA SER A 176 18.21 14.32 16.12
C SER A 176 19.57 13.72 16.54
N LYS A 177 20.66 14.42 16.27
CA LYS A 177 22.02 14.00 16.69
C LYS A 177 22.07 13.77 18.22
N GLY A 178 22.43 12.57 18.62
CA GLY A 178 22.76 12.22 20.01
C GLY A 178 21.66 11.61 20.86
N LYS A 179 20.43 11.46 20.37
CA LYS A 179 19.37 10.66 21.00
C LYS A 179 19.20 9.35 20.24
N LYS A 180 18.92 8.25 20.94
CA LYS A 180 18.47 6.99 20.29
C LYS A 180 17.26 7.34 19.42
N GLY A 181 17.45 7.41 18.11
CA GLY A 181 16.42 7.75 17.15
C GLY A 181 15.27 6.73 17.18
N LYS A 182 14.07 7.18 16.85
CA LYS A 182 12.96 6.26 16.58
C LYS A 182 13.33 5.38 15.41
N THR A 183 13.15 4.09 15.56
CA THR A 183 13.41 3.12 14.51
C THR A 183 12.09 2.71 13.85
N SER A 184 12.16 1.92 12.78
CA SER A 184 10.95 1.31 12.19
C SER A 184 10.17 0.44 13.19
N ASN A 185 10.78 0.06 14.30
CA ASN A 185 10.16 -0.69 15.38
C ASN A 185 9.54 0.19 16.48
N SER A 186 9.60 1.52 16.35
CA SER A 186 8.93 2.42 17.28
C SER A 186 7.41 2.29 17.13
N PHE A 187 6.72 2.11 18.26
CA PHE A 187 5.28 1.95 18.33
C PHE A 187 4.54 3.28 18.60
N GLU A 188 5.29 4.35 18.83
CA GLU A 188 4.79 5.64 19.28
C GLU A 188 3.92 6.38 18.24
N PHE A 189 4.13 6.13 16.96
CA PHE A 189 3.36 6.76 15.89
C PHE A 189 2.06 6.03 15.53
N THR A 190 1.69 4.99 16.28
CA THR A 190 0.42 4.29 16.08
C THR A 190 -0.69 4.90 16.90
N SER A 191 -1.89 5.01 16.33
CA SER A 191 -3.10 5.48 17.00
C SER A 191 -4.06 4.32 17.28
N PHE A 192 -4.80 4.38 18.39
CA PHE A 192 -5.88 3.43 18.65
C PHE A 192 -7.06 3.73 17.71
N TRP A 193 -7.77 2.68 17.33
CA TRP A 193 -9.09 2.80 16.74
C TRP A 193 -10.08 3.25 17.81
N ALA A 194 -10.61 4.45 17.68
CA ALA A 194 -11.41 5.09 18.69
C ALA A 194 -12.60 5.83 18.08
N ASP A 195 -13.64 6.04 18.89
CA ASP A 195 -14.79 6.87 18.53
C ASP A 195 -14.46 8.38 18.56
N ALA A 196 -15.44 9.21 18.21
CA ALA A 196 -15.30 10.66 18.20
C ALA A 196 -15.03 11.28 19.60
N ASN A 197 -15.25 10.53 20.67
CA ASN A 197 -14.96 10.94 22.05
C ASN A 197 -13.64 10.36 22.58
N ASN A 198 -12.80 9.82 21.69
CA ASN A 198 -11.51 9.22 22.01
C ASN A 198 -11.63 7.93 22.86
N ARG A 199 -12.78 7.27 22.82
CA ARG A 199 -12.96 5.98 23.48
C ARG A 199 -12.53 4.87 22.53
N VAL A 200 -11.62 4.02 23.00
CA VAL A 200 -11.18 2.86 22.21
C VAL A 200 -12.36 1.99 21.88
N ILE A 201 -12.55 1.67 20.60
CA ILE A 201 -13.57 0.73 20.15
C ILE A 201 -12.96 -0.66 20.29
N PRO A 202 -13.48 -1.49 21.23
CA PRO A 202 -13.08 -2.88 21.34
C PRO A 202 -13.71 -3.66 20.18
N ASP A 203 -13.04 -4.67 19.73
CA ASP A 203 -13.48 -5.62 18.70
C ASP A 203 -13.76 -5.02 17.30
N LEU A 204 -12.79 -5.20 16.44
CA LEU A 204 -12.99 -5.26 14.98
C LEU A 204 -12.95 -6.71 14.54
#